data_35977d45eaca3524b0a57185cdf6e201
#
_entry.id   35977d45eaca3524b0a57185cdf6e201
#
_cell.length_a   1.000
_cell.length_b   1.000
_cell.length_c   1.000
_cell.angle_alpha   90.00
_cell.angle_beta   90.00
_cell.angle_gamma   90.00
#
_symmetry.space_group_name_H-M   'P 1'
#
loop_
_entity.id
_entity.type
_entity.pdbx_description
1 polymer ?
#
loop_
_entity_poly.entity_id
_entity_poly.type
_entity_poly.pdbx_seq_one_letter_code
_entity_poly.pdbx_strand_id
1 'polypeptide(L)'
;IKRLIEQVSFEARTNEFVDKKSGVSARLTIAAYEAAVSSAERRAIIHGQSNTQVWISDLSGIIPAITGKIELVYEGEQEGPYEVALNLLNKSIRSIFVTYFPNPDDVKKRKAPKKSANAPEQKQPENPYAAIAKWFDAGNHLDLFLDMKDEDKIIELYKVDGLFGIVKKHFPQAGEKQSALLMEFVLHGLSSYSIISKKMIDGKIEFNDMMGSMINLGDMGMDDDAFNDYA
;
A
#
# COMPACT_ATOMS: atom_id res chain seq x y z
N ILE A 1 2.35 12.49 2.54
CA ILE A 1 1.43 12.52 1.39
C ILE A 1 2.07 13.27 0.21
N LYS A 2 2.43 14.57 0.31
CA LYS A 2 2.99 15.35 -0.82
C LYS A 2 4.14 14.63 -1.52
N ARG A 3 5.13 14.12 -0.77
CA ARG A 3 6.25 13.35 -1.31
C ARG A 3 5.84 12.09 -2.06
N LEU A 4 4.79 11.40 -1.61
CA LEU A 4 4.25 10.23 -2.31
C LEU A 4 3.68 10.62 -3.67
N ILE A 5 2.91 11.71 -3.71
CA ILE A 5 2.31 12.22 -4.96
C ILE A 5 3.38 12.71 -5.93
N GLU A 6 4.42 13.41 -5.44
CA GLU A 6 5.57 13.81 -6.24
C GLU A 6 6.30 12.58 -6.80
N GLN A 7 6.49 11.55 -5.97
CA GLN A 7 7.13 10.29 -6.38
C GLN A 7 6.35 9.59 -7.49
N VAL A 8 5.00 9.60 -7.46
CA VAL A 8 4.18 9.06 -8.56
C VAL A 8 4.57 9.70 -9.90
N SER A 9 4.79 11.00 -9.92
CA SER A 9 5.23 11.71 -11.13
C SER A 9 6.64 11.30 -11.58
N PHE A 10 7.55 11.00 -10.65
CA PHE A 10 8.89 10.49 -10.98
C PHE A 10 8.83 9.06 -11.50
N GLU A 11 8.09 8.18 -10.83
CA GLU A 11 7.89 6.79 -11.27
C GLU A 11 7.26 6.76 -12.68
N ALA A 12 6.26 7.60 -12.96
CA ALA A 12 5.62 7.68 -14.27
C ALA A 12 6.60 8.03 -15.39
N ARG A 13 7.55 8.96 -15.15
CA ARG A 13 8.55 9.35 -16.16
C ARG A 13 9.54 8.26 -16.53
N THR A 14 9.75 7.29 -15.66
CA THR A 14 10.70 6.19 -15.85
C THR A 14 10.03 4.86 -16.17
N ASN A 15 8.69 4.81 -16.08
CA ASN A 15 7.91 3.60 -16.31
C ASN A 15 7.94 3.20 -17.80
N GLU A 16 8.04 1.90 -18.05
CA GLU A 16 8.07 1.34 -19.41
C GLU A 16 6.73 1.40 -20.14
N PHE A 17 5.62 1.40 -19.39
CA PHE A 17 4.26 1.50 -19.92
C PHE A 17 3.82 2.93 -20.24
N VAL A 18 4.59 3.95 -19.84
CA VAL A 18 4.28 5.35 -20.09
C VAL A 18 5.08 5.86 -21.30
N ASP A 19 4.39 6.51 -22.26
CA ASP A 19 5.04 7.07 -23.43
C ASP A 19 5.97 8.24 -23.02
N LYS A 20 7.25 8.00 -23.21
CA LYS A 20 8.30 8.99 -22.91
C LYS A 20 8.31 10.19 -23.84
N LYS A 21 7.72 10.06 -25.05
CA LYS A 21 7.68 11.15 -26.05
C LYS A 21 6.62 12.17 -25.68
N SER A 22 5.46 11.71 -25.21
CA SER A 22 4.38 12.57 -24.71
C SER A 22 4.71 13.18 -23.36
N GLY A 23 5.58 12.51 -22.59
CA GLY A 23 6.02 12.95 -21.28
C GLY A 23 4.92 12.86 -20.20
N VAL A 24 5.29 13.28 -18.99
CA VAL A 24 4.36 13.33 -17.85
C VAL A 24 4.07 14.79 -17.51
N SER A 25 2.82 15.18 -17.60
CA SER A 25 2.40 16.55 -17.33
C SER A 25 2.70 16.95 -15.87
N ALA A 26 3.26 18.14 -15.67
CA ALA A 26 3.41 18.74 -14.33
C ALA A 26 2.05 18.89 -13.60
N ARG A 27 0.95 18.96 -14.37
CA ARG A 27 -0.41 19.02 -13.82
C ARG A 27 -0.84 17.72 -13.13
N LEU A 28 -0.14 16.57 -13.40
CA LEU A 28 -0.42 15.32 -12.70
C LEU A 28 -0.31 15.48 -11.18
N THR A 29 0.79 16.07 -10.71
CA THR A 29 1.03 16.25 -9.27
C THR A 29 -0.04 17.15 -8.63
N ILE A 30 -0.45 18.21 -9.32
CA ILE A 30 -1.49 19.14 -8.84
C ILE A 30 -2.83 18.41 -8.77
N ALA A 31 -3.26 17.78 -9.87
CA ALA A 31 -4.54 17.07 -9.93
C ALA A 31 -4.61 15.90 -8.94
N ALA A 32 -3.51 15.15 -8.77
CA ALA A 32 -3.43 14.07 -7.80
C ALA A 32 -3.52 14.58 -6.35
N TYR A 33 -2.89 15.73 -6.06
CA TYR A 33 -2.99 16.36 -4.75
C TYR A 33 -4.42 16.81 -4.44
N GLU A 34 -5.06 17.50 -5.38
CA GLU A 34 -6.46 17.93 -5.27
C GLU A 34 -7.40 16.72 -5.08
N ALA A 35 -7.20 15.64 -5.85
CA ALA A 35 -8.00 14.41 -5.72
C ALA A 35 -7.82 13.75 -4.34
N ALA A 36 -6.60 13.68 -3.81
CA ALA A 36 -6.34 13.14 -2.48
C ALA A 36 -7.00 13.95 -1.36
N VAL A 37 -6.95 15.29 -1.45
CA VAL A 37 -7.62 16.19 -0.51
C VAL A 37 -9.13 16.03 -0.61
N SER A 38 -9.68 16.02 -1.83
CA SER A 38 -11.13 15.83 -2.07
C SER A 38 -11.63 14.49 -1.53
N SER A 39 -10.83 13.41 -1.59
CA SER A 39 -11.18 12.11 -0.99
C SER A 39 -11.32 12.23 0.54
N ALA A 40 -10.38 12.89 1.20
CA ALA A 40 -10.44 13.12 2.63
C ALA A 40 -11.61 14.05 3.03
N GLU A 41 -11.83 15.14 2.29
CA GLU A 41 -12.95 16.08 2.53
C GLU A 41 -14.31 15.39 2.34
N ARG A 42 -14.46 14.57 1.29
CA ARG A 42 -15.66 13.78 1.07
C ARG A 42 -15.97 12.88 2.27
N ARG A 43 -14.96 12.17 2.80
CA ARG A 43 -15.10 11.33 4.00
C ARG A 43 -15.52 12.16 5.21
N ALA A 44 -14.87 13.31 5.45
CA ALA A 44 -15.23 14.21 6.54
C ALA A 44 -16.70 14.68 6.44
N ILE A 45 -17.16 15.05 5.26
CA ILE A 45 -18.53 15.50 5.01
C ILE A 45 -19.53 14.37 5.30
N ILE A 46 -19.28 13.15 4.81
CA ILE A 46 -20.15 11.99 5.04
C ILE A 46 -20.36 11.73 6.53
N HIS A 47 -19.30 11.92 7.34
CA HIS A 47 -19.34 11.68 8.78
C HIS A 47 -19.58 12.91 9.64
N GLY A 48 -19.86 14.07 9.04
CA GLY A 48 -20.05 15.32 9.78
C GLY A 48 -18.82 15.76 10.57
N GLN A 49 -17.62 15.38 10.14
CA GLN A 49 -16.36 15.75 10.78
C GLN A 49 -15.92 17.14 10.33
N SER A 50 -15.58 18.01 11.27
CA SER A 50 -15.06 19.35 10.97
C SER A 50 -13.57 19.37 10.64
N ASN A 51 -12.84 18.28 10.91
CA ASN A 51 -11.41 18.18 10.71
C ASN A 51 -11.03 16.73 10.38
N THR A 52 -10.22 16.56 9.36
CA THR A 52 -9.69 15.25 8.94
C THR A 52 -8.25 15.41 8.41
N GLN A 53 -7.61 14.30 8.11
CA GLN A 53 -6.33 14.27 7.41
C GLN A 53 -6.43 13.39 6.16
N VAL A 54 -5.53 13.59 5.21
CA VAL A 54 -5.37 12.67 4.08
C VAL A 54 -4.67 11.41 4.56
N TRP A 55 -5.31 10.25 4.40
CA TRP A 55 -4.77 8.92 4.69
C TRP A 55 -4.07 8.32 3.46
N ILE A 56 -3.33 7.24 3.65
CA ILE A 56 -2.72 6.51 2.51
C ILE A 56 -3.82 5.88 1.64
N SER A 57 -4.88 5.38 2.25
CA SER A 57 -6.06 4.86 1.55
C SER A 57 -6.77 5.88 0.66
N ASP A 58 -6.74 7.18 1.01
CA ASP A 58 -7.30 8.24 0.17
C ASP A 58 -6.55 8.38 -1.18
N LEU A 59 -5.31 7.89 -1.25
CA LEU A 59 -4.54 7.90 -2.50
C LEU A 59 -5.12 6.97 -3.58
N SER A 60 -6.03 6.07 -3.24
CA SER A 60 -6.83 5.36 -4.26
C SER A 60 -7.63 6.32 -5.15
N GLY A 61 -8.07 7.44 -4.60
CA GLY A 61 -8.79 8.48 -5.31
C GLY A 61 -7.97 9.27 -6.33
N ILE A 62 -6.62 9.14 -6.31
CA ILE A 62 -5.77 9.82 -7.31
C ILE A 62 -5.62 9.05 -8.62
N ILE A 63 -6.06 7.80 -8.69
CA ILE A 63 -5.93 6.96 -9.90
C ILE A 63 -6.49 7.65 -11.14
N PRO A 64 -7.71 8.24 -11.14
CA PRO A 64 -8.23 8.97 -12.29
C PRO A 64 -7.39 10.19 -12.67
N ALA A 65 -6.77 10.84 -11.69
CA ALA A 65 -5.87 11.96 -11.96
C ALA A 65 -4.58 11.50 -12.64
N ILE A 66 -4.09 10.30 -12.33
CA ILE A 66 -2.92 9.71 -12.98
C ILE A 66 -3.28 9.32 -14.41
N THR A 67 -4.31 8.48 -14.60
CA THR A 67 -4.71 7.98 -15.94
C THR A 67 -5.07 9.10 -16.90
N GLY A 68 -5.65 10.20 -16.41
CA GLY A 68 -6.00 11.38 -17.23
C GLY A 68 -4.82 12.31 -17.55
N LYS A 69 -3.58 12.00 -17.13
CA LYS A 69 -2.40 12.88 -17.27
C LYS A 69 -1.15 12.16 -17.77
N ILE A 70 -1.24 10.87 -18.06
CA ILE A 70 -0.20 10.08 -18.70
C ILE A 70 -0.74 9.53 -20.03
N GLU A 71 0.12 9.33 -20.99
CA GLU A 71 -0.15 8.57 -22.21
C GLU A 71 0.57 7.25 -22.09
N LEU A 72 -0.08 6.17 -22.49
CA LEU A 72 0.48 4.83 -22.42
C LEU A 72 1.05 4.40 -23.78
N VAL A 73 2.07 3.56 -23.76
CA VAL A 73 2.48 2.80 -24.92
C VAL A 73 1.53 1.62 -25.13
N TYR A 74 1.60 0.94 -26.27
CA TYR A 74 0.70 -0.17 -26.61
C TYR A 74 0.64 -1.25 -25.51
N GLU A 75 1.78 -1.64 -24.95
CA GLU A 75 1.87 -2.62 -23.87
C GLU A 75 1.17 -2.11 -22.58
N GLY A 76 1.23 -0.81 -22.32
CA GLY A 76 0.53 -0.18 -21.20
C GLY A 76 -0.98 -0.13 -21.40
N GLU A 77 -1.45 0.06 -22.63
CA GLU A 77 -2.87 -0.03 -22.98
C GLU A 77 -3.40 -1.48 -22.81
N GLN A 78 -2.59 -2.47 -23.13
CA GLN A 78 -2.91 -3.89 -22.92
C GLN A 78 -3.01 -4.26 -21.43
N GLU A 79 -2.10 -3.76 -20.59
CA GLU A 79 -2.12 -3.94 -19.14
C GLU A 79 -3.36 -3.27 -18.50
N GLY A 80 -3.78 -2.16 -19.07
CA GLY A 80 -4.88 -1.34 -18.62
C GLY A 80 -4.45 -0.11 -17.81
N PRO A 81 -5.00 1.08 -18.14
CA PRO A 81 -4.61 2.34 -17.50
C PRO A 81 -4.75 2.36 -15.98
N TYR A 82 -5.76 1.67 -15.45
CA TYR A 82 -5.98 1.55 -14.00
C TYR A 82 -4.84 0.77 -13.33
N GLU A 83 -4.46 -0.37 -13.87
CA GLU A 83 -3.39 -1.21 -13.32
C GLU A 83 -2.03 -0.51 -13.41
N VAL A 84 -1.75 0.17 -14.52
CA VAL A 84 -0.53 0.99 -14.63
C VAL A 84 -0.49 2.07 -13.56
N ALA A 85 -1.60 2.80 -13.35
CA ALA A 85 -1.66 3.84 -12.33
C ALA A 85 -1.53 3.29 -10.90
N LEU A 86 -2.15 2.15 -10.61
CA LEU A 86 -2.02 1.44 -9.34
C LEU A 86 -0.58 0.98 -9.09
N ASN A 87 0.08 0.44 -10.12
CA ASN A 87 1.49 0.07 -10.07
C ASN A 87 2.41 1.26 -9.80
N LEU A 88 2.16 2.41 -10.43
CA LEU A 88 2.89 3.66 -10.17
C LEU A 88 2.76 4.09 -8.71
N LEU A 89 1.55 4.04 -8.15
CA LEU A 89 1.30 4.36 -6.74
C LEU A 89 2.05 3.38 -5.82
N ASN A 90 1.97 2.07 -6.06
CA ASN A 90 2.64 1.06 -5.27
C ASN A 90 4.18 1.19 -5.34
N LYS A 91 4.74 1.45 -6.53
CA LYS A 91 6.18 1.75 -6.70
C LYS A 91 6.59 2.99 -5.91
N SER A 92 5.76 4.03 -5.92
CA SER A 92 6.00 5.27 -5.17
C SER A 92 6.00 5.04 -3.66
N ILE A 93 5.05 4.26 -3.16
CA ILE A 93 5.02 3.85 -1.75
C ILE A 93 6.30 3.08 -1.40
N ARG A 94 6.69 2.11 -2.22
CA ARG A 94 7.91 1.32 -2.04
C ARG A 94 9.17 2.20 -2.01
N SER A 95 9.31 3.13 -2.94
CA SER A 95 10.46 4.04 -3.05
C SER A 95 10.57 4.99 -1.85
N ILE A 96 9.43 5.55 -1.41
CA ILE A 96 9.39 6.46 -0.26
C ILE A 96 9.55 5.71 1.07
N PHE A 97 9.11 4.47 1.17
CA PHE A 97 9.11 3.69 2.40
C PHE A 97 10.50 3.62 3.06
N VAL A 98 11.53 3.34 2.27
CA VAL A 98 12.90 3.20 2.76
C VAL A 98 13.54 4.51 3.23
N THR A 99 12.90 5.65 2.99
CA THR A 99 13.36 6.93 3.54
C THR A 99 12.93 7.14 4.98
N TYR A 100 11.93 6.38 5.45
CA TYR A 100 11.32 6.52 6.77
C TYR A 100 11.50 5.29 7.65
N PHE A 101 11.56 4.10 7.04
CA PHE A 101 11.62 2.81 7.72
C PHE A 101 12.71 1.91 7.14
N PRO A 102 13.24 0.95 7.91
CA PRO A 102 14.24 -0.01 7.43
C PRO A 102 13.76 -0.75 6.18
N ASN A 103 14.67 -0.99 5.23
CA ASN A 103 14.34 -1.71 4.02
C ASN A 103 14.01 -3.18 4.32
N PRO A 104 12.78 -3.67 4.04
CA PRO A 104 12.40 -5.05 4.29
C PRO A 104 13.24 -6.08 3.52
N ASP A 105 13.74 -5.74 2.32
CA ASP A 105 14.57 -6.66 1.53
C ASP A 105 15.94 -6.90 2.17
N ASP A 106 16.50 -5.93 2.88
CA ASP A 106 17.76 -6.12 3.62
C ASP A 106 17.57 -7.05 4.81
N VAL A 107 16.40 -7.04 5.41
CA VAL A 107 16.02 -7.95 6.49
C VAL A 107 15.87 -9.39 5.98
N LYS A 108 15.26 -9.58 4.79
CA LYS A 108 15.14 -10.90 4.14
C LYS A 108 16.50 -11.49 3.78
N LYS A 109 17.41 -10.71 3.20
CA LYS A 109 18.75 -11.16 2.78
C LYS A 109 19.60 -11.66 3.97
N ARG A 110 19.39 -11.10 5.17
CA ARG A 110 20.13 -11.49 6.39
C ARG A 110 19.68 -12.84 6.98
N LYS A 111 18.49 -13.35 6.60
CA LYS A 111 17.99 -14.68 7.02
C LYS A 111 18.63 -15.86 6.28
N ALA A 112 19.32 -15.62 5.16
CA ALA A 112 20.04 -16.68 4.45
C ALA A 112 21.29 -17.08 5.24
N PRO A 113 21.43 -18.33 5.73
CA PRO A 113 22.57 -18.73 6.52
C PRO A 113 23.82 -18.75 5.64
N LYS A 114 24.77 -17.85 5.89
CA LYS A 114 26.16 -18.10 5.46
C LYS A 114 26.66 -19.26 6.30
N LYS A 115 26.72 -20.47 5.71
CA LYS A 115 27.42 -21.59 6.29
C LYS A 115 28.91 -21.24 6.39
N SER A 116 29.33 -20.68 7.52
CA SER A 116 30.73 -20.69 7.95
C SER A 116 30.73 -21.08 9.41
N ALA A 117 31.33 -22.24 9.65
CA ALA A 117 31.33 -22.98 10.91
C ALA A 117 32.36 -22.44 11.89
N ASN A 118 32.52 -21.18 12.18
CA ASN A 118 33.33 -20.65 13.27
C ASN A 118 33.31 -19.12 13.35
N ALA A 119 32.13 -18.54 13.47
CA ALA A 119 32.01 -17.13 13.85
C ALA A 119 31.23 -17.02 15.17
N PRO A 120 31.66 -16.17 16.15
CA PRO A 120 30.90 -15.96 17.37
C PRO A 120 29.49 -15.50 17.03
N GLU A 121 28.49 -16.01 17.79
CA GLU A 121 27.08 -15.62 17.67
C GLU A 121 26.91 -14.10 17.84
N GLN A 122 27.03 -13.37 16.75
CA GLN A 122 26.57 -12.00 16.71
C GLN A 122 25.03 -12.06 16.71
N LYS A 123 24.39 -11.51 17.75
CA LYS A 123 22.95 -11.31 17.82
C LYS A 123 22.49 -10.74 16.48
N GLN A 124 21.82 -11.56 15.68
CA GLN A 124 21.26 -11.11 14.42
C GLN A 124 20.34 -9.93 14.72
N PRO A 125 20.44 -8.81 14.00
CA PRO A 125 19.54 -7.69 14.21
C PRO A 125 18.11 -8.18 13.99
N GLU A 126 17.30 -8.00 15.03
CA GLU A 126 15.92 -8.44 15.09
C GLU A 126 15.12 -7.83 13.91
N ASN A 127 14.35 -8.67 13.22
CA ASN A 127 13.49 -8.17 12.14
C ASN A 127 12.46 -7.19 12.72
N PRO A 128 12.50 -5.88 12.38
CA PRO A 128 11.61 -4.89 12.96
C PRO A 128 10.14 -5.12 12.61
N TYR A 129 9.85 -5.94 11.60
CA TYR A 129 8.49 -6.24 11.11
C TYR A 129 7.99 -7.61 11.58
N ALA A 130 8.78 -8.33 12.39
CA ALA A 130 8.45 -9.71 12.78
C ALA A 130 7.13 -9.82 13.54
N ALA A 131 6.83 -8.87 14.44
CA ALA A 131 5.58 -8.87 15.19
C ALA A 131 4.38 -8.67 14.27
N ILE A 132 4.48 -7.72 13.32
CA ILE A 132 3.42 -7.43 12.33
C ILE A 132 3.17 -8.66 11.45
N ALA A 133 4.24 -9.24 10.86
CA ALA A 133 4.11 -10.43 10.03
C ALA A 133 3.48 -11.59 10.80
N LYS A 134 3.94 -11.84 12.04
CA LYS A 134 3.38 -12.89 12.91
C LYS A 134 1.90 -12.69 13.22
N TRP A 135 1.47 -11.43 13.39
CA TRP A 135 0.08 -11.12 13.64
C TRP A 135 -0.82 -11.54 12.46
N PHE A 136 -0.41 -11.25 11.22
CA PHE A 136 -1.12 -11.71 10.02
C PHE A 136 -0.97 -13.23 9.82
N ASP A 137 0.21 -13.82 10.02
CA ASP A 137 0.45 -15.27 9.90
C ASP A 137 -0.39 -16.10 10.90
N ALA A 138 -0.88 -15.47 11.97
CA ALA A 138 -1.81 -16.09 12.92
C ALA A 138 -3.26 -16.13 12.40
N GLY A 139 -3.53 -15.75 11.16
CA GLY A 139 -4.85 -15.72 10.52
C GLY A 139 -5.66 -14.46 10.79
N ASN A 140 -5.04 -13.42 11.34
CA ASN A 140 -5.71 -12.14 11.50
C ASN A 140 -5.71 -11.38 10.16
N HIS A 141 -6.73 -10.54 9.97
CA HIS A 141 -6.84 -9.63 8.85
C HIS A 141 -7.20 -8.23 9.33
N LEU A 142 -6.96 -7.24 8.49
CA LEU A 142 -7.30 -5.85 8.76
C LEU A 142 -8.04 -5.26 7.57
N ASP A 143 -9.26 -4.78 7.79
CA ASP A 143 -10.09 -4.11 6.80
C ASP A 143 -10.14 -2.61 7.09
N LEU A 144 -9.71 -1.80 6.13
CA LEU A 144 -9.83 -0.35 6.17
C LEU A 144 -10.78 0.12 5.07
N PHE A 145 -12.00 0.49 5.45
CA PHE A 145 -12.96 1.07 4.51
C PHE A 145 -12.52 2.47 4.09
N LEU A 146 -12.70 2.80 2.80
CA LEU A 146 -12.27 4.09 2.26
C LEU A 146 -13.03 5.27 2.88
N ASP A 147 -14.28 5.03 3.29
CA ASP A 147 -15.13 6.02 3.95
C ASP A 147 -15.16 5.89 5.49
N MET A 148 -14.28 5.07 6.10
CA MET A 148 -14.19 4.91 7.56
C MET A 148 -13.84 6.23 8.24
N LYS A 149 -14.48 6.51 9.39
CA LYS A 149 -14.12 7.66 10.24
C LYS A 149 -12.67 7.58 10.69
N ASP A 150 -12.04 8.75 10.90
CA ASP A 150 -10.66 8.83 11.37
C ASP A 150 -10.46 8.07 12.69
N GLU A 151 -11.38 8.21 13.64
CA GLU A 151 -11.31 7.56 14.96
C GLU A 151 -11.39 6.04 14.84
N ASP A 152 -12.32 5.52 14.04
CA ASP A 152 -12.49 4.09 13.83
C ASP A 152 -11.26 3.49 13.13
N LYS A 153 -10.72 4.20 12.13
CA LYS A 153 -9.48 3.79 11.44
C LYS A 153 -8.29 3.72 12.40
N ILE A 154 -8.17 4.69 13.29
CA ILE A 154 -7.12 4.68 14.33
C ILE A 154 -7.27 3.42 15.20
N ILE A 155 -8.49 3.13 15.67
CA ILE A 155 -8.75 1.94 16.50
C ILE A 155 -8.36 0.65 15.75
N GLU A 156 -8.74 0.50 14.49
CA GLU A 156 -8.40 -0.67 13.68
C GLU A 156 -6.87 -0.84 13.53
N LEU A 157 -6.15 0.23 13.23
CA LEU A 157 -4.70 0.19 13.07
C LEU A 157 -3.99 -0.23 14.38
N TYR A 158 -4.50 0.17 15.54
CA TYR A 158 -3.92 -0.21 16.83
C TYR A 158 -4.10 -1.69 17.19
N LYS A 159 -4.99 -2.43 16.51
CA LYS A 159 -5.16 -3.89 16.72
C LYS A 159 -3.96 -4.70 16.22
N VAL A 160 -3.17 -4.17 15.27
CA VAL A 160 -2.06 -4.88 14.66
C VAL A 160 -0.83 -4.84 15.56
N ASP A 161 -0.46 -6.00 16.10
CA ASP A 161 0.69 -6.12 17.00
C ASP A 161 1.99 -5.63 16.35
N GLY A 162 2.77 -4.86 17.12
CA GLY A 162 4.05 -4.32 16.69
C GLY A 162 3.97 -3.09 15.77
N LEU A 163 2.79 -2.78 15.20
CA LEU A 163 2.64 -1.69 14.24
C LEU A 163 2.89 -0.31 14.87
N PHE A 164 2.27 -0.03 16.02
CA PHE A 164 2.54 1.18 16.77
C PHE A 164 3.99 1.24 17.28
N GLY A 165 4.53 0.10 17.72
CA GLY A 165 5.89 0.00 18.25
C GLY A 165 6.96 0.44 17.25
N ILE A 166 6.86 -0.01 15.98
CA ILE A 166 7.80 0.41 14.93
C ILE A 166 7.67 1.91 14.62
N VAL A 167 6.46 2.45 14.59
CA VAL A 167 6.24 3.88 14.36
C VAL A 167 6.85 4.70 15.49
N LYS A 168 6.60 4.36 16.75
CA LYS A 168 7.16 5.06 17.91
C LYS A 168 8.68 4.99 17.99
N LYS A 169 9.27 3.88 17.56
CA LYS A 169 10.73 3.73 17.49
C LYS A 169 11.37 4.75 16.52
N HIS A 170 10.74 4.98 15.36
CA HIS A 170 11.29 5.86 14.31
C HIS A 170 10.78 7.31 14.44
N PHE A 171 9.61 7.52 15.00
CA PHE A 171 8.94 8.81 15.17
C PHE A 171 8.41 9.01 16.59
N PRO A 172 9.30 9.08 17.60
CA PRO A 172 8.89 9.12 19.02
C PRO A 172 8.04 10.37 19.36
N GLN A 173 8.18 11.45 18.59
CA GLN A 173 7.45 12.70 18.80
C GLN A 173 6.13 12.80 18.02
N ALA A 174 5.79 11.79 17.20
CA ALA A 174 4.55 11.81 16.44
C ALA A 174 3.33 11.77 17.38
N GLY A 175 2.39 12.69 17.17
CA GLY A 175 1.08 12.68 17.83
C GLY A 175 0.23 11.50 17.31
N GLU A 176 -0.94 11.29 17.93
CA GLU A 176 -1.80 10.14 17.66
C GLU A 176 -2.18 10.01 16.16
N LYS A 177 -2.77 11.06 15.58
CA LYS A 177 -3.19 11.08 14.17
C LYS A 177 -2.00 10.86 13.21
N GLN A 178 -0.86 11.46 13.51
CA GLN A 178 0.35 11.27 12.71
C GLN A 178 0.91 9.85 12.85
N SER A 179 0.88 9.29 14.06
CA SER A 179 1.29 7.90 14.29
C SER A 179 0.40 6.94 13.53
N ALA A 180 -0.91 7.14 13.54
CA ALA A 180 -1.86 6.30 12.81
C ALA A 180 -1.66 6.39 11.29
N LEU A 181 -1.42 7.59 10.72
CA LEU A 181 -1.06 7.75 9.32
C LEU A 181 0.23 6.98 8.97
N LEU A 182 1.23 7.02 9.84
CA LEU A 182 2.48 6.28 9.65
C LEU A 182 2.27 4.77 9.81
N MET A 183 1.36 4.32 10.68
CA MET A 183 0.97 2.92 10.81
C MET A 183 0.33 2.41 9.52
N GLU A 184 -0.62 3.15 8.94
CA GLU A 184 -1.21 2.83 7.65
C GLU A 184 -0.14 2.80 6.55
N PHE A 185 0.79 3.76 6.54
CA PHE A 185 1.92 3.78 5.60
C PHE A 185 2.83 2.55 5.74
N VAL A 186 3.08 2.07 6.97
CA VAL A 186 3.84 0.84 7.20
C VAL A 186 3.15 -0.36 6.55
N LEU A 187 1.84 -0.53 6.71
CA LEU A 187 1.10 -1.63 6.09
C LEU A 187 1.17 -1.60 4.56
N HIS A 188 0.95 -0.44 3.96
CA HIS A 188 1.09 -0.26 2.51
C HIS A 188 2.52 -0.52 2.03
N GLY A 189 3.52 -0.07 2.79
CA GLY A 189 4.92 -0.36 2.52
C GLY A 189 5.20 -1.86 2.57
N LEU A 190 4.83 -2.54 3.64
CA LEU A 190 5.05 -3.99 3.80
C LEU A 190 4.37 -4.80 2.70
N SER A 191 3.18 -4.39 2.24
CA SER A 191 2.53 -5.02 1.11
C SER A 191 3.29 -4.82 -0.20
N SER A 192 3.87 -3.64 -0.42
CA SER A 192 4.71 -3.35 -1.60
C SER A 192 6.02 -4.15 -1.62
N TYR A 193 6.43 -4.68 -0.48
CA TYR A 193 7.58 -5.60 -0.32
C TYR A 193 7.18 -7.07 -0.19
N SER A 194 5.90 -7.40 -0.41
CA SER A 194 5.39 -8.77 -0.31
C SER A 194 5.72 -9.42 1.05
N ILE A 195 5.55 -8.68 2.13
CA ILE A 195 5.58 -9.19 3.51
C ILE A 195 4.17 -9.59 3.94
N ILE A 196 3.18 -8.79 3.55
CA ILE A 196 1.75 -9.03 3.73
C ILE A 196 1.06 -8.80 2.39
N SER A 197 -0.12 -9.38 2.20
CA SER A 197 -0.95 -9.12 1.03
C SER A 197 -1.82 -7.89 1.24
N LYS A 198 -2.20 -7.25 0.14
CA LYS A 198 -3.15 -6.13 0.11
C LYS A 198 -4.07 -6.30 -1.08
N LYS A 199 -5.37 -6.25 -0.85
CA LYS A 199 -6.39 -6.24 -1.90
C LYS A 199 -7.33 -5.05 -1.70
N MET A 200 -7.83 -4.49 -2.80
CA MET A 200 -8.91 -3.52 -2.77
C MET A 200 -10.18 -4.21 -3.30
N ILE A 201 -11.19 -4.32 -2.46
CA ILE A 201 -12.43 -5.02 -2.76
C ILE A 201 -13.59 -4.19 -2.19
N ASP A 202 -14.57 -3.85 -3.01
CA ASP A 202 -15.82 -3.21 -2.59
C ASP A 202 -15.66 -1.99 -1.67
N GLY A 203 -14.72 -1.10 -2.02
CA GLY A 203 -14.51 0.13 -1.26
C GLY A 203 -13.74 -0.05 0.05
N LYS A 204 -13.11 -1.20 0.28
CA LYS A 204 -12.20 -1.44 1.40
C LYS A 204 -10.83 -1.90 0.93
N ILE A 205 -9.84 -1.62 1.74
CA ILE A 205 -8.49 -2.18 1.61
C ILE A 205 -8.38 -3.28 2.67
N GLU A 206 -8.14 -4.50 2.20
CA GLU A 206 -7.97 -5.68 3.03
C GLU A 206 -6.48 -6.04 3.08
N PHE A 207 -5.93 -6.16 4.29
CA PHE A 207 -4.58 -6.66 4.54
C PHE A 207 -4.66 -8.04 5.17
N ASN A 208 -3.92 -9.01 4.60
CA ASN A 208 -3.87 -10.40 5.02
C ASN A 208 -2.44 -10.93 5.01
N ASP A 209 -2.26 -12.16 5.47
CA ASP A 209 -1.03 -12.90 5.21
C ASP A 209 -0.84 -13.16 3.71
N MET A 210 0.38 -13.53 3.30
CA MET A 210 0.66 -13.83 1.90
C MET A 210 0.08 -15.17 1.44
N MET A 211 -0.08 -16.15 2.34
CA MET A 211 -0.55 -17.50 1.99
C MET A 211 -2.08 -17.58 1.95
N GLY A 212 -2.79 -16.96 2.87
CA GLY A 212 -4.25 -16.88 2.87
C GLY A 212 -4.83 -16.21 1.63
N SER A 213 -4.09 -15.25 1.05
CA SER A 213 -4.49 -14.59 -0.19
C SER A 213 -4.43 -15.50 -1.43
N MET A 214 -3.60 -16.54 -1.43
CA MET A 214 -3.50 -17.51 -2.55
C MET A 214 -4.62 -18.55 -2.52
N ILE A 215 -5.10 -18.92 -1.32
CA ILE A 215 -6.17 -19.92 -1.16
C ILE A 215 -7.50 -19.37 -1.66
N ASN A 216 -7.81 -18.09 -1.37
CA ASN A 216 -9.04 -17.44 -1.84
C ASN A 216 -9.12 -17.22 -3.37
N LEU A 217 -8.00 -17.28 -4.09
CA LEU A 217 -8.00 -17.23 -5.55
C LEU A 217 -8.33 -18.61 -6.18
N GLY A 218 -8.12 -19.71 -5.46
CA GLY A 218 -8.47 -21.05 -5.90
C GLY A 218 -9.96 -21.36 -5.81
N ASP A 219 -10.68 -20.69 -4.92
CA ASP A 219 -12.12 -20.93 -4.67
C ASP A 219 -13.04 -20.14 -5.63
N MET A 220 -12.51 -19.13 -6.34
CA MET A 220 -13.26 -18.37 -7.36
C MET A 220 -13.14 -18.96 -8.78
N GLY A 221 -12.47 -20.07 -8.95
CA GLY A 221 -12.13 -20.67 -10.25
C GLY A 221 -12.86 -21.95 -10.63
N MET A 222 -13.90 -22.38 -9.93
CA MET A 222 -14.64 -23.60 -10.25
C MET A 222 -16.17 -23.38 -10.21
N ASP A 223 -16.68 -22.62 -11.17
CA ASP A 223 -18.06 -22.69 -11.62
C ASP A 223 -18.10 -22.66 -13.16
N ASP A 224 -17.43 -23.63 -13.79
CA ASP A 224 -17.51 -23.92 -15.23
C ASP A 224 -18.46 -25.08 -15.52
N ASP A 225 -19.68 -25.07 -14.95
CA ASP A 225 -20.73 -26.06 -15.32
C ASP A 225 -22.13 -25.43 -15.35
N ALA A 226 -22.31 -24.43 -16.24
CA ALA A 226 -23.65 -23.92 -16.54
C ALA A 226 -23.81 -23.51 -18.02
N PHE A 227 -23.32 -24.31 -18.96
CA PHE A 227 -23.70 -24.20 -20.37
C PHE A 227 -23.82 -25.60 -21.00
N ASN A 228 -24.83 -26.37 -20.62
CA ASN A 228 -25.27 -27.50 -21.42
C ASN A 228 -26.72 -27.90 -21.08
N ASP A 229 -27.68 -27.09 -21.50
CA ASP A 229 -29.06 -27.50 -21.67
C ASP A 229 -29.82 -26.51 -22.54
N TYR A 230 -29.59 -26.54 -23.86
CA TYR A 230 -30.57 -26.23 -24.91
C TYR A 230 -30.04 -26.81 -26.23
N ALA A 231 -30.32 -28.08 -26.44
CA ALA A 231 -30.41 -28.70 -27.76
C ALA A 231 -31.82 -29.18 -27.97
#